data_c69639970c3af8da7b5e58387eab3d91
#
_entry.id   c69639970c3af8da7b5e58387eab3d91
#
_cell.length_a   1.000
_cell.length_b   1.000
_cell.length_c   1.000
_cell.angle_alpha   90.00
_cell.angle_beta   90.00
_cell.angle_gamma   90.00
#
_symmetry.space_group_name_H-M   'P 1'
#
loop_
_entity.id
_entity.type
_entity.pdbx_description
1 polymer ?
#
loop_
_entity_poly.entity_id
_entity_poly.type
_entity_poly.pdbx_seq_one_letter_code
_entity_poly.pdbx_strand_id
1 'polypeptide(L)'
;MLKISHLQKHYRGFSLDCSMEVQPGMITGLIGRNGSGKSTTFKALLGLIHPDGGEIEVFGKKAEELKPEDKQKLGVVFADSGFSMYLTAAGVANIMKSIYPDFDREEFLQQCRRFNLPTDKKIKEFSTGMKAKFKVLAALSHKAELLILDEPTVGLDVIARDEVLNMLREYMEENVSSSILISSHISSDLESLCDDF
;
A
#
# COMPACT_ATOMS: atom_id res chain seq x y z
N MET A 1 15.90 0.18 1.23
CA MET A 1 14.64 0.59 0.57
C MET A 1 14.00 1.75 1.30
N LEU A 2 13.64 1.59 2.58
CA LEU A 2 13.08 2.60 3.47
C LEU A 2 13.79 2.56 4.82
N LYS A 3 14.08 3.73 5.41
CA LYS A 3 14.60 3.84 6.77
C LYS A 3 13.90 4.98 7.50
N ILE A 4 13.42 4.69 8.68
CA ILE A 4 12.79 5.63 9.60
C ILE A 4 13.63 5.64 10.89
N SER A 5 14.10 6.81 11.30
CA SER A 5 14.92 6.98 12.50
C SER A 5 14.26 7.98 13.44
N HIS A 6 13.81 7.50 14.60
CA HIS A 6 13.18 8.30 15.65
C HIS A 6 12.09 9.25 15.14
N LEU A 7 11.22 8.75 14.23
CA LEU A 7 10.07 9.52 13.77
C LEU A 7 9.16 9.88 14.94
N GLN A 8 9.06 11.15 15.23
CA GLN A 8 8.26 11.66 16.34
C GLN A 8 7.04 12.42 15.84
N LYS A 9 5.90 12.14 16.48
CA LYS A 9 4.66 12.90 16.28
C LYS A 9 3.87 12.99 17.58
N HIS A 10 3.50 14.21 17.94
CA HIS A 10 2.75 14.48 19.15
C HIS A 10 1.35 14.99 18.83
N TYR A 11 0.37 14.37 19.45
CA TYR A 11 -1.02 14.80 19.47
C TYR A 11 -1.50 14.92 20.92
N ARG A 12 -2.61 15.59 21.15
CA ARG A 12 -3.20 15.63 22.48
C ARG A 12 -3.58 14.23 22.96
N GLY A 13 -2.84 13.69 23.94
CA GLY A 13 -3.05 12.35 24.51
C GLY A 13 -2.41 11.19 23.75
N PHE A 14 -1.58 11.47 22.74
CA PHE A 14 -0.85 10.43 21.99
C PHE A 14 0.52 10.96 21.54
N SER A 15 1.56 10.16 21.73
CA SER A 15 2.90 10.41 21.21
C SER A 15 3.44 9.19 20.50
N LEU A 16 3.94 9.41 19.30
CA LEU A 16 4.66 8.42 18.49
C LEU A 16 6.16 8.67 18.58
N ASP A 17 6.95 7.63 18.78
CA ASP A 17 8.38 7.56 18.47
C ASP A 17 8.62 6.20 17.83
N CYS A 18 9.01 6.19 16.56
CA CYS A 18 9.12 4.98 15.77
C CYS A 18 10.42 4.95 14.98
N SER A 19 11.12 3.83 15.03
CA SER A 19 12.27 3.54 14.16
C SER A 19 12.07 2.19 13.50
N MET A 20 12.29 2.12 12.19
CA MET A 20 12.17 0.88 11.42
C MET A 20 12.95 0.95 10.12
N GLU A 21 13.21 -0.19 9.52
CA GLU A 21 13.85 -0.30 8.22
C GLU A 21 13.15 -1.35 7.36
N VAL A 22 12.98 -1.07 6.06
CA VAL A 22 12.50 -2.03 5.07
C VAL A 22 13.64 -2.34 4.12
N GLN A 23 14.10 -3.58 4.12
CA GLN A 23 15.16 -4.03 3.24
C GLN A 23 14.65 -4.24 1.81
N PRO A 24 15.50 -4.08 0.77
CA PRO A 24 15.13 -4.42 -0.59
C PRO A 24 14.73 -5.90 -0.72
N GLY A 25 13.65 -6.17 -1.46
CA GLY A 25 13.16 -7.53 -1.72
C GLY A 25 12.41 -8.18 -0.56
N MET A 26 12.12 -7.45 0.53
CA MET A 26 11.45 -8.01 1.72
C MET A 26 10.07 -7.44 1.94
N ILE A 27 9.24 -8.23 2.61
CA ILE A 27 7.94 -7.81 3.15
C ILE A 27 8.11 -7.57 4.64
N THR A 28 7.96 -6.31 5.07
CA THR A 28 8.06 -5.91 6.47
C THR A 28 6.68 -5.60 7.05
N GLY A 29 6.34 -6.24 8.17
CA GLY A 29 5.09 -6.08 8.87
C GLY A 29 5.15 -5.02 9.97
N LEU A 30 4.15 -4.13 10.06
CA LEU A 30 3.96 -3.22 11.16
C LEU A 30 2.74 -3.65 11.99
N ILE A 31 3.00 -4.37 13.08
CA ILE A 31 1.96 -4.88 13.96
C ILE A 31 1.63 -3.85 15.04
N GLY A 32 0.35 -3.70 15.34
CA GLY A 32 -0.08 -2.88 16.46
C GLY A 32 -1.58 -2.72 16.55
N ARG A 33 -2.06 -2.46 17.78
CA ARG A 33 -3.48 -2.20 18.03
C ARG A 33 -3.95 -0.94 17.31
N ASN A 34 -5.27 -0.80 17.15
CA ASN A 34 -5.84 0.46 16.65
C ASN A 34 -5.42 1.63 17.54
N GLY A 35 -5.00 2.74 16.93
CA GLY A 35 -4.48 3.92 17.64
C GLY A 35 -3.00 3.84 18.04
N SER A 36 -2.25 2.77 17.70
CA SER A 36 -0.81 2.67 18.03
C SER A 36 0.11 3.56 17.18
N GLY A 37 -0.42 4.23 16.16
CA GLY A 37 0.36 5.13 15.31
C GLY A 37 0.73 4.61 13.92
N LYS A 38 0.34 3.39 13.53
CA LYS A 38 0.66 2.79 12.21
C LYS A 38 0.33 3.74 11.04
N SER A 39 -0.93 4.16 10.94
CA SER A 39 -1.37 5.08 9.88
C SER A 39 -0.72 6.47 10.00
N THR A 40 -0.36 6.91 11.22
CA THR A 40 0.40 8.15 11.44
C THR A 40 1.80 8.02 10.84
N THR A 41 2.49 6.90 11.08
CA THR A 41 3.80 6.61 10.49
C THR A 41 3.72 6.63 8.97
N PHE A 42 2.72 5.97 8.38
CA PHE A 42 2.55 5.93 6.92
C PHE A 42 2.22 7.31 6.33
N LYS A 43 1.38 8.10 7.00
CA LYS A 43 1.08 9.48 6.59
C LYS A 43 2.31 10.39 6.65
N ALA A 44 3.15 10.24 7.67
CA ALA A 44 4.41 10.99 7.77
C ALA A 44 5.39 10.56 6.65
N LEU A 45 5.54 9.26 6.42
CA LEU A 45 6.36 8.69 5.35
C LEU A 45 5.99 9.25 3.97
N LEU A 46 4.71 9.42 3.71
CA LEU A 46 4.19 9.93 2.43
C LEU A 46 4.12 11.47 2.36
N GLY A 47 4.58 12.16 3.41
CA GLY A 47 4.52 13.62 3.48
C GLY A 47 3.11 14.20 3.61
N LEU A 48 2.12 13.39 4.01
CA LEU A 48 0.73 13.83 4.24
C LEU A 48 0.56 14.55 5.59
N ILE A 49 1.49 14.32 6.51
CA ILE A 49 1.63 15.06 7.78
C ILE A 49 3.10 15.36 8.01
N HIS A 50 3.39 16.47 8.68
CA HIS A 50 4.76 16.81 9.09
C HIS A 50 5.08 16.12 10.42
N PRO A 51 6.20 15.37 10.52
CA PRO A 51 6.70 14.88 11.80
C PRO A 51 7.17 16.05 12.68
N ASP A 52 7.23 15.80 13.97
CA ASP A 52 7.75 16.78 14.95
C ASP A 52 9.26 16.56 15.20
N GLY A 53 9.80 15.42 14.76
CA GLY A 53 11.22 15.05 14.82
C GLY A 53 11.51 13.75 14.11
N GLY A 54 12.79 13.42 14.03
CA GLY A 54 13.29 12.23 13.36
C GLY A 54 13.55 12.42 11.87
N GLU A 55 13.96 11.34 11.20
CA GLU A 55 14.29 11.35 9.79
C GLU A 55 13.63 10.17 9.07
N ILE A 56 13.21 10.42 7.82
CA ILE A 56 12.65 9.39 6.93
C ILE A 56 13.43 9.43 5.63
N GLU A 57 14.00 8.29 5.25
CA GLU A 57 14.70 8.10 3.99
C GLU A 57 13.97 7.05 3.14
N VAL A 58 13.72 7.36 1.89
CA VAL A 58 13.10 6.46 0.89
C VAL A 58 14.00 6.43 -0.33
N PHE A 59 14.37 5.27 -0.80
CA PHE A 59 15.31 5.08 -1.92
C PHE A 59 16.66 5.81 -1.71
N GLY A 60 17.11 5.93 -0.44
CA GLY A 60 18.35 6.63 -0.09
C GLY A 60 18.26 8.17 -0.14
N LYS A 61 17.06 8.74 -0.24
CA LYS A 61 16.78 10.18 -0.22
C LYS A 61 15.89 10.52 0.95
N LYS A 62 16.01 11.73 1.49
CA LYS A 62 15.04 12.21 2.49
C LYS A 62 13.65 12.27 1.87
N ALA A 63 12.61 11.88 2.63
CA ALA A 63 11.24 11.81 2.11
C ALA A 63 10.73 13.15 1.57
N GLU A 64 11.17 14.26 2.15
CA GLU A 64 10.84 15.63 1.71
C GLU A 64 11.54 16.04 0.38
N GLU A 65 12.60 15.34 -0.02
CA GLU A 65 13.36 15.56 -1.25
C GLU A 65 12.89 14.68 -2.42
N LEU A 66 11.88 13.82 -2.20
CA LEU A 66 11.36 12.95 -3.24
C LEU A 66 10.72 13.75 -4.37
N LYS A 67 11.22 13.53 -5.56
CA LYS A 67 10.69 14.11 -6.80
C LYS A 67 9.46 13.31 -7.29
N PRO A 68 8.68 13.86 -8.24
CA PRO A 68 7.57 13.14 -8.85
C PRO A 68 7.94 11.74 -9.38
N GLU A 69 9.12 11.61 -9.99
CA GLU A 69 9.62 10.35 -10.55
C GLU A 69 9.91 9.31 -9.44
N ASP A 70 10.38 9.75 -8.27
CA ASP A 70 10.58 8.86 -7.11
C ASP A 70 9.23 8.42 -6.55
N LYS A 71 8.25 9.33 -6.50
CA LYS A 71 6.89 9.04 -6.01
C LYS A 71 6.12 8.08 -6.91
N GLN A 72 6.39 8.05 -8.21
CA GLN A 72 5.81 7.07 -9.14
C GLN A 72 6.25 5.63 -8.85
N LYS A 73 7.34 5.43 -8.11
CA LYS A 73 7.83 4.13 -7.66
C LYS A 73 7.14 3.62 -6.39
N LEU A 74 6.24 4.41 -5.81
CA LEU A 74 5.48 4.06 -4.61
C LEU A 74 4.10 3.55 -5.00
N GLY A 75 3.73 2.38 -4.50
CA GLY A 75 2.36 1.88 -4.51
C GLY A 75 1.73 2.05 -3.13
N VAL A 76 0.58 2.73 -3.05
CA VAL A 76 0.00 3.10 -1.75
C VAL A 76 -1.46 2.65 -1.65
N VAL A 77 -1.79 2.00 -0.54
CA VAL A 77 -3.17 1.66 -0.16
C VAL A 77 -3.42 2.11 1.27
N PHE A 78 -4.42 2.96 1.47
CA PHE A 78 -4.96 3.26 2.80
C PHE A 78 -6.34 2.61 2.98
N ALA A 79 -6.66 2.23 4.22
CA ALA A 79 -7.95 1.63 4.55
C ALA A 79 -9.13 2.54 4.18
N ASP A 80 -9.00 3.83 4.49
CA ASP A 80 -10.04 4.87 4.35
C ASP A 80 -9.97 5.67 3.04
N SER A 81 -9.04 5.34 2.14
CA SER A 81 -8.87 6.03 0.86
C SER A 81 -9.16 5.12 -0.33
N GLY A 82 -9.25 5.71 -1.50
CA GLY A 82 -9.44 4.96 -2.74
C GLY A 82 -9.90 5.84 -3.89
N PHE A 83 -10.30 5.17 -4.96
CA PHE A 83 -10.84 5.82 -6.14
C PHE A 83 -12.26 6.33 -5.92
N SER A 84 -12.67 7.33 -6.70
CA SER A 84 -14.07 7.76 -6.71
C SER A 84 -15.01 6.59 -6.96
N MET A 85 -16.01 6.46 -6.12
CA MET A 85 -16.99 5.37 -6.17
C MET A 85 -17.84 5.35 -7.46
N TYR A 86 -17.79 6.41 -8.25
CA TYR A 86 -18.52 6.53 -9.53
C TYR A 86 -17.68 6.13 -10.74
N LEU A 87 -16.38 5.87 -10.57
CA LEU A 87 -15.53 5.35 -11.62
C LEU A 87 -15.76 3.84 -11.82
N THR A 88 -15.47 3.36 -13.03
CA THR A 88 -15.31 1.94 -13.36
C THR A 88 -13.85 1.55 -13.30
N ALA A 89 -13.52 0.25 -13.26
CA ALA A 89 -12.14 -0.20 -13.37
C ALA A 89 -11.48 0.27 -14.68
N ALA A 90 -12.22 0.27 -15.80
CA ALA A 90 -11.74 0.82 -17.07
C ALA A 90 -11.47 2.33 -16.99
N GLY A 91 -12.30 3.08 -16.25
CA GLY A 91 -12.09 4.52 -16.00
C GLY A 91 -10.83 4.78 -15.18
N VAL A 92 -10.61 3.99 -14.12
CA VAL A 92 -9.37 4.05 -13.31
C VAL A 92 -8.15 3.70 -14.17
N ALA A 93 -8.23 2.66 -15.00
CA ALA A 93 -7.13 2.28 -15.91
C ALA A 93 -6.71 3.43 -16.84
N ASN A 94 -7.66 4.21 -17.34
CA ASN A 94 -7.36 5.39 -18.17
C ASN A 94 -6.62 6.49 -17.37
N ILE A 95 -7.03 6.72 -16.11
CA ILE A 95 -6.33 7.66 -15.22
C ILE A 95 -4.92 7.17 -14.90
N MET A 96 -4.76 5.90 -14.53
CA MET A 96 -3.46 5.29 -14.25
C MET A 96 -2.50 5.43 -15.44
N LYS A 97 -2.98 5.17 -16.66
CA LYS A 97 -2.19 5.33 -17.89
C LYS A 97 -1.70 6.76 -18.13
N SER A 98 -2.43 7.77 -17.65
CA SER A 98 -2.00 9.17 -17.76
C SER A 98 -0.98 9.60 -16.71
N ILE A 99 -0.88 8.86 -15.59
CA ILE A 99 -0.01 9.19 -14.46
C ILE A 99 1.29 8.37 -14.51
N TYR A 100 1.19 7.08 -14.85
CA TYR A 100 2.29 6.14 -14.83
C TYR A 100 2.69 5.76 -16.27
N PRO A 101 3.88 6.18 -16.75
CA PRO A 101 4.31 5.96 -18.15
C PRO A 101 4.32 4.48 -18.55
N ASP A 102 4.79 3.62 -17.65
CA ASP A 102 4.96 2.18 -17.88
C ASP A 102 3.72 1.34 -17.53
N PHE A 103 2.61 1.98 -17.16
CA PHE A 103 1.38 1.27 -16.84
C PHE A 103 0.75 0.64 -18.08
N ASP A 104 0.56 -0.69 -18.05
CA ASP A 104 -0.15 -1.43 -19.08
C ASP A 104 -1.63 -1.54 -18.75
N ARG A 105 -2.44 -0.81 -19.50
CA ARG A 105 -3.89 -0.75 -19.32
C ARG A 105 -4.56 -2.11 -19.59
N GLU A 106 -4.13 -2.81 -20.62
CA GLU A 106 -4.77 -4.07 -21.01
C GLU A 106 -4.39 -5.19 -20.04
N GLU A 107 -3.15 -5.23 -19.60
CA GLU A 107 -2.71 -6.13 -18.52
C GLU A 107 -3.51 -5.88 -17.25
N PHE A 108 -3.65 -4.63 -16.81
CA PHE A 108 -4.47 -4.29 -15.63
C PHE A 108 -5.92 -4.78 -15.74
N LEU A 109 -6.57 -4.58 -16.90
CA LEU A 109 -7.93 -5.04 -17.12
C LEU A 109 -8.03 -6.56 -17.20
N GLN A 110 -6.99 -7.24 -17.68
CA GLN A 110 -6.91 -8.70 -17.65
C GLN A 110 -6.78 -9.20 -16.21
N GLN A 111 -5.95 -8.58 -15.38
CA GLN A 111 -5.86 -8.91 -13.96
C GLN A 111 -7.16 -8.62 -13.21
N CYS A 112 -7.87 -7.54 -13.53
CA CYS A 112 -9.21 -7.31 -12.99
C CYS A 112 -10.14 -8.51 -13.26
N ARG A 113 -10.17 -9.01 -14.49
CA ARG A 113 -10.98 -10.20 -14.85
C ARG A 113 -10.52 -11.46 -14.11
N ARG A 114 -9.19 -11.67 -13.99
CA ARG A 114 -8.61 -12.80 -13.24
C ARG A 114 -9.09 -12.84 -11.79
N PHE A 115 -9.19 -11.68 -11.14
CA PHE A 115 -9.66 -11.55 -9.75
C PHE A 115 -11.17 -11.33 -9.61
N ASN A 116 -11.96 -11.61 -10.68
CA ASN A 116 -13.40 -11.46 -10.72
C ASN A 116 -13.88 -10.03 -10.40
N LEU A 117 -13.13 -9.03 -10.84
CA LEU A 117 -13.49 -7.61 -10.71
C LEU A 117 -14.11 -7.11 -12.01
N PRO A 118 -15.40 -6.69 -12.02
CA PRO A 118 -16.05 -6.16 -13.21
C PRO A 118 -15.36 -4.90 -13.72
N THR A 119 -15.09 -4.83 -15.02
CA THR A 119 -14.37 -3.71 -15.61
C THR A 119 -15.29 -2.54 -16.01
N ASP A 120 -16.58 -2.81 -16.15
CA ASP A 120 -17.63 -1.90 -16.65
C ASP A 120 -18.58 -1.41 -15.56
N LYS A 121 -18.62 -2.06 -14.39
CA LYS A 121 -19.43 -1.64 -13.26
C LYS A 121 -18.73 -0.55 -12.44
N LYS A 122 -19.52 0.32 -11.81
CA LYS A 122 -19.01 1.35 -10.91
C LYS A 122 -18.45 0.72 -9.62
N ILE A 123 -17.38 1.29 -9.09
CA ILE A 123 -16.74 0.82 -7.85
C ILE A 123 -17.72 0.79 -6.66
N LYS A 124 -18.72 1.67 -6.64
CA LYS A 124 -19.78 1.64 -5.61
C LYS A 124 -20.55 0.32 -5.56
N GLU A 125 -20.61 -0.41 -6.67
CA GLU A 125 -21.31 -1.68 -6.81
C GLU A 125 -20.45 -2.89 -6.39
N PHE A 126 -19.18 -2.66 -6.10
CA PHE A 126 -18.26 -3.69 -5.62
C PHE A 126 -18.56 -4.04 -4.17
N SER A 127 -18.44 -5.32 -3.82
CA SER A 127 -18.41 -5.77 -2.42
C SER A 127 -17.18 -5.20 -1.69
N THR A 128 -17.14 -5.31 -0.37
CA THR A 128 -15.99 -4.88 0.44
C THR A 128 -14.72 -5.59 -0.02
N GLY A 129 -14.75 -6.91 -0.21
CA GLY A 129 -13.63 -7.69 -0.71
C GLY A 129 -13.19 -7.29 -2.12
N MET A 130 -14.13 -7.04 -3.03
CA MET A 130 -13.82 -6.55 -4.38
C MET A 130 -13.14 -5.18 -4.34
N LYS A 131 -13.58 -4.26 -3.47
CA LYS A 131 -12.95 -2.95 -3.30
C LYS A 131 -11.52 -3.05 -2.78
N ALA A 132 -11.27 -3.92 -1.80
CA ALA A 132 -9.94 -4.16 -1.27
C ALA A 132 -9.00 -4.75 -2.34
N LYS A 133 -9.42 -5.82 -3.01
CA LYS A 133 -8.66 -6.40 -4.14
C LYS A 133 -8.35 -5.37 -5.22
N PHE A 134 -9.34 -4.55 -5.58
CA PHE A 134 -9.16 -3.53 -6.60
C PHE A 134 -8.14 -2.46 -6.21
N LYS A 135 -8.16 -1.98 -4.94
CA LYS A 135 -7.17 -1.04 -4.42
C LYS A 135 -5.74 -1.61 -4.48
N VAL A 136 -5.59 -2.85 -4.00
CA VAL A 136 -4.29 -3.54 -4.01
C VAL A 136 -3.83 -3.76 -5.44
N LEU A 137 -4.67 -4.30 -6.33
CA LEU A 137 -4.32 -4.52 -7.73
C LEU A 137 -3.86 -3.22 -8.41
N ALA A 138 -4.54 -2.10 -8.18
CA ALA A 138 -4.13 -0.82 -8.74
C ALA A 138 -2.75 -0.38 -8.22
N ALA A 139 -2.45 -0.59 -6.94
CA ALA A 139 -1.14 -0.27 -6.37
C ALA A 139 -0.01 -1.17 -6.90
N LEU A 140 -0.31 -2.43 -7.26
CA LEU A 140 0.65 -3.36 -7.85
C LEU A 140 0.94 -3.06 -9.33
N SER A 141 -0.07 -2.61 -10.08
CA SER A 141 -0.08 -2.64 -11.56
C SER A 141 0.82 -1.62 -12.25
N HIS A 142 1.44 -0.69 -11.52
CA HIS A 142 2.43 0.24 -12.07
C HIS A 142 3.88 -0.12 -11.71
N LYS A 143 4.11 -1.38 -11.26
CA LYS A 143 5.43 -1.94 -10.94
C LYS A 143 6.17 -1.12 -9.86
N ALA A 144 5.47 -0.84 -8.77
CA ALA A 144 6.02 -0.10 -7.65
C ALA A 144 7.26 -0.79 -7.04
N GLU A 145 8.32 -0.04 -6.77
CA GLU A 145 9.50 -0.55 -6.08
C GLU A 145 9.26 -0.70 -4.56
N LEU A 146 8.40 0.16 -3.99
CA LEU A 146 7.98 0.08 -2.58
C LEU A 146 6.47 0.22 -2.47
N LEU A 147 5.85 -0.80 -1.90
CA LEU A 147 4.41 -0.80 -1.57
C LEU A 147 4.21 -0.44 -0.10
N ILE A 148 3.28 0.46 0.17
CA ILE A 148 2.89 0.91 1.51
C ILE A 148 1.40 0.63 1.69
N LEU A 149 1.07 -0.37 2.51
CA LEU A 149 -0.27 -0.92 2.62
C LEU A 149 -0.78 -0.78 4.06
N ASP A 150 -1.69 0.17 4.28
CA ASP A 150 -2.28 0.41 5.60
C ASP A 150 -3.57 -0.39 5.77
N GLU A 151 -3.50 -1.45 6.57
CA GLU A 151 -4.62 -2.35 6.91
C GLU A 151 -5.37 -2.87 5.66
N PRO A 152 -4.70 -3.44 4.64
CA PRO A 152 -5.35 -3.78 3.37
C PRO A 152 -6.38 -4.91 3.48
N THR A 153 -6.37 -5.68 4.57
CA THR A 153 -7.26 -6.82 4.83
C THR A 153 -8.37 -6.53 5.84
N VAL A 154 -8.42 -5.30 6.36
CA VAL A 154 -9.39 -4.93 7.39
C VAL A 154 -10.83 -5.07 6.91
N GLY A 155 -11.67 -5.74 7.73
CA GLY A 155 -13.09 -5.92 7.44
C GLY A 155 -13.39 -6.93 6.32
N LEU A 156 -12.40 -7.71 5.88
CA LEU A 156 -12.59 -8.78 4.91
C LEU A 156 -12.96 -10.09 5.59
N ASP A 157 -13.76 -10.90 4.90
CA ASP A 157 -13.93 -12.31 5.24
C ASP A 157 -12.63 -13.10 4.93
N VAL A 158 -12.56 -14.35 5.38
CA VAL A 158 -11.36 -15.18 5.26
C VAL A 158 -10.94 -15.37 3.80
N ILE A 159 -11.90 -15.57 2.89
CA ILE A 159 -11.61 -15.84 1.48
C ILE A 159 -11.04 -14.59 0.80
N ALA A 160 -11.70 -13.45 0.94
CA ALA A 160 -11.21 -12.18 0.36
C ALA A 160 -9.85 -11.75 0.94
N ARG A 161 -9.61 -12.07 2.22
CA ARG A 161 -8.33 -11.82 2.90
C ARG A 161 -7.22 -12.65 2.27
N ASP A 162 -7.43 -13.98 2.15
CA ASP A 162 -6.44 -14.88 1.54
C ASP A 162 -6.14 -14.50 0.09
N GLU A 163 -7.16 -14.09 -0.68
CA GLU A 163 -6.96 -13.60 -2.04
C GLU A 163 -6.05 -12.36 -2.08
N VAL A 164 -6.25 -11.39 -1.18
CA VAL A 164 -5.39 -10.19 -1.08
C VAL A 164 -3.95 -10.56 -0.70
N LEU A 165 -3.77 -11.44 0.31
CA LEU A 165 -2.43 -11.88 0.72
C LEU A 165 -1.71 -12.64 -0.41
N ASN A 166 -2.44 -13.47 -1.17
CA ASN A 166 -1.88 -14.19 -2.31
C ASN A 166 -1.47 -13.24 -3.44
N MET A 167 -2.26 -12.18 -3.73
CA MET A 167 -1.86 -11.15 -4.69
C MET A 167 -0.51 -10.52 -4.33
N LEU A 168 -0.26 -10.27 -3.05
CA LEU A 168 1.01 -9.71 -2.58
C LEU A 168 2.17 -10.70 -2.71
N ARG A 169 1.95 -11.99 -2.39
CA ARG A 169 2.97 -13.04 -2.58
C ARG A 169 3.35 -13.18 -4.05
N GLU A 170 2.37 -13.35 -4.93
CA GLU A 170 2.60 -13.46 -6.37
C GLU A 170 3.38 -12.25 -6.91
N TYR A 171 3.01 -11.04 -6.46
CA TYR A 171 3.71 -9.82 -6.86
C TYR A 171 5.20 -9.85 -6.46
N MET A 172 5.53 -10.28 -5.25
CA MET A 172 6.91 -10.34 -4.78
C MET A 172 7.73 -11.43 -5.48
N GLU A 173 7.10 -12.55 -5.84
CA GLU A 173 7.74 -13.61 -6.64
C GLU A 173 8.12 -13.11 -8.04
N GLU A 174 7.27 -12.29 -8.66
CA GLU A 174 7.51 -11.71 -9.99
C GLU A 174 8.43 -10.48 -9.96
N ASN A 175 8.48 -9.76 -8.84
CA ASN A 175 9.21 -8.49 -8.68
C ASN A 175 10.18 -8.54 -7.49
N VAL A 176 11.18 -9.39 -7.57
CA VAL A 176 12.13 -9.73 -6.49
C VAL A 176 12.93 -8.54 -5.90
N SER A 177 12.99 -7.41 -6.59
CA SER A 177 13.62 -6.19 -6.10
C SER A 177 12.65 -5.23 -5.41
N SER A 178 11.36 -5.47 -5.53
CA SER A 178 10.32 -4.68 -4.86
C SER A 178 10.27 -5.02 -3.37
N SER A 179 9.71 -4.12 -2.57
CA SER A 179 9.54 -4.33 -1.13
C SER A 179 8.14 -3.91 -0.70
N ILE A 180 7.66 -4.47 0.38
CA ILE A 180 6.34 -4.15 0.94
C ILE A 180 6.50 -3.75 2.41
N LEU A 181 5.90 -2.62 2.78
CA LEU A 181 5.60 -2.26 4.16
C LEU A 181 4.08 -2.37 4.35
N ILE A 182 3.67 -3.32 5.18
CA ILE A 182 2.24 -3.59 5.42
C ILE A 182 1.90 -3.45 6.89
N SER A 183 0.83 -2.75 7.22
CA SER A 183 0.30 -2.73 8.58
C SER A 183 -0.90 -3.66 8.74
N SER A 184 -1.00 -4.27 9.92
CA SER A 184 -2.20 -4.99 10.35
C SER A 184 -2.32 -4.99 11.87
N HIS A 185 -3.55 -5.11 12.37
CA HIS A 185 -3.83 -5.46 13.76
C HIS A 185 -4.11 -6.96 13.91
N ILE A 186 -4.07 -7.74 12.84
CA ILE A 186 -4.25 -9.20 12.79
C ILE A 186 -2.88 -9.83 12.57
N SER A 187 -2.28 -10.36 13.63
CA SER A 187 -0.92 -10.93 13.57
C SER A 187 -0.80 -12.10 12.60
N SER A 188 -1.82 -12.96 12.51
CA SER A 188 -1.80 -14.13 11.62
C SER A 188 -1.66 -13.76 10.12
N ASP A 189 -2.18 -12.61 9.70
CA ASP A 189 -2.03 -12.16 8.32
C ASP A 189 -0.56 -11.88 8.00
N LEU A 190 0.12 -11.19 8.93
CA LEU A 190 1.52 -10.81 8.77
C LEU A 190 2.45 -12.01 8.96
N GLU A 191 2.23 -12.87 9.99
CA GLU A 191 3.03 -14.08 10.22
C GLU A 191 3.10 -15.01 9.00
N SER A 192 2.04 -15.02 8.18
CA SER A 192 1.98 -15.83 6.97
C SER A 192 2.62 -15.17 5.74
N LEU A 193 2.85 -13.86 5.78
CA LEU A 193 3.25 -13.05 4.61
C LEU A 193 4.63 -12.40 4.77
N CYS A 194 4.97 -11.92 5.97
CA CYS A 194 6.12 -11.05 6.18
C CYS A 194 7.39 -11.84 6.46
N ASP A 195 8.50 -11.28 6.00
CA ASP A 195 9.85 -11.78 6.27
C ASP A 195 10.38 -11.21 7.60
N ASP A 196 9.90 -10.01 8.00
CA ASP A 196 10.31 -9.29 9.22
C ASP A 196 9.15 -8.44 9.78
N PHE A 197 9.27 -8.02 11.08
CA PHE A 197 8.24 -7.29 11.82
C PHE A 197 8.81 -6.12 12.62
#